data_f31424120dcb457e6449d8d64c1261d8
#
_entry.id   f31424120dcb457e6449d8d64c1261d8
#
_cell.length_a   1.000
_cell.length_b   1.000
_cell.length_c   1.000
_cell.angle_alpha   90.00
_cell.angle_beta   90.00
_cell.angle_gamma   90.00
#
_symmetry.space_group_name_H-M   'P 1'
#
loop_
_entity.id
_entity.type
_entity.pdbx_description
1 polymer ?
#
loop_
_entity_poly.entity_id
_entity_poly.type
_entity_poly.pdbx_seq_one_letter_code
_entity_poly.pdbx_strand_id
1 'polypeptide(L)'
;MTHYDYHELLAHIDPARCTYQEWVDVGFAIHYEGGSWMEWDEWSRRDPARYHEGECQKKFRSFGSGSAKITGGSLVAMARAQGWEPPYTGRELAWDDTITDDLIVVDKNWVGHREAREPTDAEWAPRQQLITYLEALFDSTDKVSYVTEVWEKDGRYMPSKGASDRTAGELIQQLHRCSDISDVIGTVNEEAGAWVRFNPMDGKDVRNDNVTAYNYALVESDSQDIERQYALMTELQLPIKMLVHSGGKSLHAIVRIEAGSYEEYRKRVDYLYTVCRKNGLEIDAQNRNPSRLSRLPGVMRKGRKQFIVAQDLGQPSFSAWQEWIESVTDDLPEFESFSSFYNDLPPLSDELIEGVLRQGHKMLLSGPSKAGKSFALIELTIAIAEGIPWMGRRCCQGKVLYINLELDRPSCMHRFRDVYDALGVTPRGLHNISIWNLRGKSLPMDKLAPKLIRRARKDGYLAVIVDPIYKILTGDENNAEQMSLFCNQFDR
;
A
#
# COMPACT_ATOMS: atom_id res chain seq x y z
N MET A 1 -11.75 12.63 -0.65
CA MET A 1 -11.89 12.93 0.80
C MET A 1 -13.35 12.84 1.12
N THR A 2 -13.75 12.00 2.07
CA THR A 2 -15.11 11.99 2.61
C THR A 2 -15.36 13.36 3.21
N HIS A 3 -16.25 14.15 2.61
CA HIS A 3 -16.72 15.41 3.18
C HIS A 3 -17.59 15.04 4.38
N TYR A 4 -17.01 15.14 5.58
CA TYR A 4 -17.83 15.14 6.80
C TYR A 4 -18.49 16.51 6.94
N ASP A 5 -19.75 16.53 7.36
CA ASP A 5 -20.43 17.78 7.69
C ASP A 5 -19.69 18.45 8.85
N TYR A 6 -19.16 19.66 8.63
CA TYR A 6 -18.42 20.35 9.67
C TYR A 6 -19.29 20.67 10.91
N HIS A 7 -20.62 20.74 10.76
CA HIS A 7 -21.54 20.91 11.88
C HIS A 7 -21.51 19.68 12.81
N GLU A 8 -21.44 18.48 12.24
CA GLU A 8 -21.28 17.25 13.02
C GLU A 8 -19.96 17.27 13.79
N LEU A 9 -18.87 17.65 13.13
CA LEU A 9 -17.56 17.74 13.77
C LEU A 9 -17.53 18.76 14.90
N LEU A 10 -18.15 19.95 14.71
CA LEU A 10 -18.26 20.97 15.73
C LEU A 10 -19.07 20.54 16.96
N ALA A 11 -20.02 19.63 16.80
CA ALA A 11 -20.75 19.04 17.92
C ALA A 11 -19.83 18.25 18.87
N HIS A 12 -18.79 17.62 18.33
CA HIS A 12 -17.83 16.81 19.08
C HIS A 12 -16.58 17.58 19.55
N ILE A 13 -16.37 18.80 19.09
CA ILE A 13 -15.27 19.65 19.54
C ILE A 13 -15.79 20.56 20.68
N ASP A 14 -15.24 20.38 21.86
CA ASP A 14 -15.55 21.21 23.02
C ASP A 14 -14.66 22.47 23.04
N PRO A 15 -15.24 23.70 22.88
CA PRO A 15 -14.45 24.92 22.89
C PRO A 15 -13.70 25.14 24.21
N ALA A 16 -14.18 24.60 25.32
CA ALA A 16 -13.53 24.72 26.64
C ALA A 16 -12.18 23.94 26.69
N ARG A 17 -12.00 22.95 25.81
CA ARG A 17 -10.75 22.17 25.69
C ARG A 17 -9.78 22.71 24.64
N CYS A 18 -10.20 23.68 23.83
CA CYS A 18 -9.39 24.28 22.81
C CYS A 18 -8.44 25.34 23.39
N THR A 19 -7.21 25.38 22.90
CA THR A 19 -6.33 26.55 23.07
C THR A 19 -6.87 27.74 22.27
N TYR A 20 -6.37 28.94 22.53
CA TYR A 20 -6.77 30.11 21.77
C TYR A 20 -6.48 29.98 20.26
N GLN A 21 -5.36 29.35 19.90
CA GLN A 21 -5.02 29.13 18.50
C GLN A 21 -5.98 28.12 17.86
N GLU A 22 -6.30 27.03 18.51
CA GLU A 22 -7.26 26.05 18.01
C GLU A 22 -8.67 26.65 17.88
N TRP A 23 -9.08 27.54 18.80
CA TRP A 23 -10.31 28.30 18.68
C TRP A 23 -10.33 29.18 17.43
N VAL A 24 -9.22 29.86 17.11
CA VAL A 24 -9.06 30.65 15.87
C VAL A 24 -9.10 29.71 14.65
N ASP A 25 -8.44 28.57 14.72
CA ASP A 25 -8.35 27.59 13.61
C ASP A 25 -9.73 27.02 13.28
N VAL A 26 -10.59 26.78 14.27
CA VAL A 26 -12.00 26.43 14.06
C VAL A 26 -12.73 27.53 13.28
N GLY A 27 -12.56 28.78 13.63
CA GLY A 27 -13.15 29.90 12.89
C GLY A 27 -12.69 29.98 11.43
N PHE A 28 -11.39 29.74 11.17
CA PHE A 28 -10.85 29.67 9.83
C PHE A 28 -11.41 28.48 9.03
N ALA A 29 -11.54 27.31 9.66
CA ALA A 29 -12.09 26.15 9.01
C ALA A 29 -13.57 26.36 8.62
N ILE A 30 -14.38 26.94 9.50
CA ILE A 30 -15.77 27.31 9.20
C ILE A 30 -15.84 28.30 8.04
N HIS A 31 -14.97 29.32 8.02
CA HIS A 31 -14.88 30.29 6.93
C HIS A 31 -14.49 29.62 5.61
N TYR A 32 -13.55 28.69 5.63
CA TYR A 32 -13.08 27.95 4.44
C TYR A 32 -14.18 27.05 3.87
N GLU A 33 -14.98 26.40 4.71
CA GLU A 33 -16.11 25.54 4.30
C GLU A 33 -17.36 26.35 3.90
N GLY A 34 -17.26 27.69 3.87
CA GLY A 34 -18.36 28.58 3.46
C GLY A 34 -19.37 28.90 4.53
N GLY A 35 -19.10 28.56 5.77
CA GLY A 35 -19.92 28.89 6.92
C GLY A 35 -19.81 30.35 7.34
N SER A 36 -20.60 30.75 8.35
CA SER A 36 -20.74 32.12 8.83
C SER A 36 -20.09 32.33 10.20
N TRP A 37 -19.81 33.61 10.55
CA TRP A 37 -19.34 33.95 11.88
C TRP A 37 -20.35 33.60 12.97
N MET A 38 -21.65 33.51 12.64
CA MET A 38 -22.73 33.18 13.61
C MET A 38 -22.61 31.75 14.10
N GLU A 39 -22.26 30.82 13.22
CA GLU A 39 -22.03 29.40 13.57
C GLU A 39 -20.81 29.24 14.48
N TRP A 40 -19.74 30.01 14.22
CA TRP A 40 -18.58 30.04 15.09
C TRP A 40 -18.89 30.66 16.46
N ASP A 41 -19.73 31.72 16.50
CA ASP A 41 -20.17 32.40 17.72
C ASP A 41 -21.06 31.47 18.57
N GLU A 42 -22.00 30.78 17.93
CA GLU A 42 -22.86 29.80 18.59
C GLU A 42 -22.05 28.66 19.22
N TRP A 43 -21.08 28.12 18.45
CA TRP A 43 -20.18 27.10 18.98
C TRP A 43 -19.32 27.63 20.14
N SER A 44 -18.79 28.84 20.03
CA SER A 44 -17.96 29.48 21.08
C SER A 44 -18.70 29.74 22.37
N ARG A 45 -20.01 30.01 22.33
CA ARG A 45 -20.88 30.20 23.53
C ARG A 45 -20.93 28.98 24.45
N ARG A 46 -20.54 27.81 23.95
CA ARG A 46 -20.47 26.61 24.78
C ARG A 46 -19.34 26.65 25.82
N ASP A 47 -18.42 27.62 25.72
CA ASP A 47 -17.46 27.96 26.79
C ASP A 47 -17.74 29.35 27.37
N PRO A 48 -18.68 29.46 28.32
CA PRO A 48 -19.08 30.75 28.89
C PRO A 48 -17.96 31.43 29.68
N ALA A 49 -16.94 30.71 30.11
CA ALA A 49 -15.81 31.25 30.86
C ALA A 49 -14.88 32.13 30.03
N ARG A 50 -14.77 31.83 28.72
CA ARG A 50 -13.88 32.52 27.79
C ARG A 50 -14.62 33.21 26.64
N TYR A 51 -15.95 33.09 26.58
CA TYR A 51 -16.76 33.70 25.54
C TYR A 51 -16.85 35.22 25.74
N HIS A 52 -16.57 35.96 24.67
CA HIS A 52 -16.78 37.42 24.63
C HIS A 52 -17.69 37.79 23.46
N GLU A 53 -18.80 38.43 23.72
CA GLU A 53 -19.79 38.83 22.71
C GLU A 53 -19.16 39.77 21.66
N GLY A 54 -19.38 39.44 20.37
CA GLY A 54 -18.86 40.19 19.20
C GLY A 54 -17.41 39.90 18.82
N GLU A 55 -16.66 39.11 19.59
CA GLU A 55 -15.26 38.75 19.24
C GLU A 55 -15.20 37.89 17.98
N CYS A 56 -16.05 36.89 17.87
CA CYS A 56 -16.13 36.03 16.68
C CYS A 56 -16.42 36.84 15.42
N GLN A 57 -17.38 37.76 15.46
CA GLN A 57 -17.72 38.63 14.34
C GLN A 57 -16.55 39.53 13.92
N LYS A 58 -15.89 40.17 14.89
CA LYS A 58 -14.74 41.05 14.62
C LYS A 58 -13.59 40.29 13.99
N LYS A 59 -13.29 39.10 14.51
CA LYS A 59 -12.18 38.29 14.07
C LYS A 59 -12.46 37.63 12.73
N PHE A 60 -13.66 37.12 12.49
CA PHE A 60 -14.07 36.53 11.22
C PHE A 60 -13.95 37.49 10.04
N ARG A 61 -14.20 38.79 10.26
CA ARG A 61 -13.97 39.84 9.24
C ARG A 61 -12.51 40.02 8.86
N SER A 62 -11.58 39.60 9.72
CA SER A 62 -10.14 39.66 9.44
C SER A 62 -9.61 38.41 8.72
N PHE A 63 -10.43 37.38 8.54
CA PHE A 63 -10.09 36.21 7.76
C PHE A 63 -10.12 36.55 6.26
N GLY A 64 -9.06 37.19 5.80
CA GLY A 64 -8.89 37.55 4.39
C GLY A 64 -8.15 36.45 3.61
N SER A 65 -8.03 36.62 2.29
CA SER A 65 -7.43 35.69 1.32
C SER A 65 -5.93 35.39 1.49
N GLY A 66 -5.40 35.48 2.69
CA GLY A 66 -4.01 35.14 3.04
C GLY A 66 -3.90 33.65 3.43
N SER A 67 -3.02 32.99 2.79
CA SER A 67 -2.47 31.63 2.84
C SER A 67 -2.52 30.81 4.15
N ALA A 68 -3.56 30.81 4.95
CA ALA A 68 -3.72 29.87 6.05
C ALA A 68 -4.24 28.53 5.50
N LYS A 69 -3.45 27.48 5.61
CA LYS A 69 -3.74 26.10 5.18
C LYS A 69 -4.69 25.36 6.17
N ILE A 70 -5.68 26.04 6.74
CA ILE A 70 -6.62 25.47 7.68
C ILE A 70 -7.91 25.17 6.92
N THR A 71 -8.28 23.90 6.87
CA THR A 71 -9.41 23.37 6.11
C THR A 71 -10.27 22.49 7.00
N GLY A 72 -11.42 22.00 6.53
CA GLY A 72 -12.24 21.00 7.21
C GLY A 72 -11.47 19.79 7.74
N GLY A 73 -10.33 19.43 7.12
CA GLY A 73 -9.41 18.42 7.63
C GLY A 73 -8.85 18.72 9.02
N SER A 74 -8.71 19.99 9.39
CA SER A 74 -8.27 20.40 10.74
C SER A 74 -9.36 20.15 11.77
N LEU A 75 -10.64 20.33 11.43
CA LEU A 75 -11.78 20.00 12.30
C LEU A 75 -11.85 18.48 12.54
N VAL A 76 -11.61 17.66 11.53
CA VAL A 76 -11.54 16.19 11.69
C VAL A 76 -10.44 15.80 12.69
N ALA A 77 -9.26 16.41 12.58
CA ALA A 77 -8.15 16.13 13.50
C ALA A 77 -8.49 16.54 14.94
N MET A 78 -9.10 17.70 15.14
CA MET A 78 -9.52 18.19 16.46
C MET A 78 -10.64 17.34 17.07
N ALA A 79 -11.64 16.95 16.28
CA ALA A 79 -12.73 16.09 16.73
C ALA A 79 -12.21 14.71 17.17
N ARG A 80 -11.27 14.12 16.39
CA ARG A 80 -10.61 12.85 16.76
C ARG A 80 -9.81 12.97 18.05
N ALA A 81 -9.06 14.06 18.23
CA ALA A 81 -8.31 14.32 19.46
C ALA A 81 -9.23 14.43 20.70
N GLN A 82 -10.51 14.73 20.50
CA GLN A 82 -11.53 14.81 21.54
C GLN A 82 -12.47 13.60 21.60
N GLY A 83 -12.12 12.50 20.90
CA GLY A 83 -12.80 11.20 21.00
C GLY A 83 -13.89 10.97 19.96
N TRP A 84 -13.99 11.80 18.92
CA TRP A 84 -14.86 11.50 17.78
C TRP A 84 -14.23 10.45 16.88
N GLU A 85 -14.99 9.42 16.58
CA GLU A 85 -14.66 8.45 15.55
C GLU A 85 -15.61 8.65 14.36
N PRO A 86 -15.12 8.59 13.13
CA PRO A 86 -16.01 8.67 11.98
C PRO A 86 -17.05 7.55 12.08
N PRO A 87 -18.34 7.86 11.83
CA PRO A 87 -19.36 6.82 11.81
C PRO A 87 -18.91 5.72 10.86
N TYR A 88 -18.93 4.48 11.33
CA TYR A 88 -18.68 3.31 10.48
C TYR A 88 -19.76 3.29 9.39
N THR A 89 -19.49 3.99 8.33
CA THR A 89 -20.19 3.72 7.09
C THR A 89 -19.71 2.35 6.69
N GLY A 90 -20.57 1.34 6.82
CA GLY A 90 -20.33 0.01 6.27
C GLY A 90 -20.11 0.16 4.77
N ARG A 91 -18.90 0.55 4.41
CA ARG A 91 -18.44 0.62 3.04
C ARG A 91 -18.31 -0.82 2.63
N GLU A 92 -19.15 -1.28 1.72
CA GLU A 92 -18.75 -2.36 0.85
C GLU A 92 -17.33 -1.99 0.38
N LEU A 93 -16.36 -2.87 0.62
CA LEU A 93 -15.02 -2.74 0.07
C LEU A 93 -15.22 -2.49 -1.43
N ALA A 94 -15.00 -1.26 -1.87
CA ALA A 94 -14.92 -1.00 -3.28
C ALA A 94 -13.73 -1.81 -3.78
N TRP A 95 -13.85 -2.42 -4.95
CA TRP A 95 -12.77 -3.17 -5.60
C TRP A 95 -11.46 -2.35 -5.71
N ASP A 96 -11.53 -1.02 -5.52
CA ASP A 96 -10.41 -0.09 -5.49
C ASP A 96 -9.78 0.11 -4.09
N ASP A 97 -10.33 -0.46 -3.02
CA ASP A 97 -9.73 -0.42 -1.67
C ASP A 97 -8.67 -1.52 -1.54
N THR A 98 -7.67 -1.50 -2.39
CA THR A 98 -6.58 -2.49 -2.42
C THR A 98 -5.71 -2.35 -1.17
N ILE A 99 -5.48 -3.46 -0.49
CA ILE A 99 -4.49 -3.58 0.59
C ILE A 99 -3.11 -3.30 -0.01
N THR A 100 -2.47 -2.20 0.42
CA THR A 100 -1.22 -1.72 -0.20
C THR A 100 0.05 -2.26 0.44
N ASP A 101 -0.04 -3.19 1.40
CA ASP A 101 1.10 -3.55 2.24
C ASP A 101 2.09 -4.52 1.57
N ASP A 102 1.64 -5.38 0.66
CA ASP A 102 2.47 -6.41 0.02
C ASP A 102 2.54 -6.30 -1.51
N LEU A 103 2.81 -5.09 -2.03
CA LEU A 103 2.91 -4.84 -3.48
C LEU A 103 4.33 -5.10 -4.05
N ILE A 104 5.15 -5.90 -3.37
CA ILE A 104 6.51 -6.22 -3.82
C ILE A 104 6.48 -7.52 -4.61
N VAL A 105 6.60 -7.42 -5.93
CA VAL A 105 6.57 -8.57 -6.87
C VAL A 105 7.91 -8.79 -7.57
N VAL A 106 8.85 -7.85 -7.46
CA VAL A 106 10.17 -7.91 -8.11
C VAL A 106 11.27 -7.97 -7.06
N ASP A 107 12.16 -8.95 -7.17
CA ASP A 107 13.40 -8.94 -6.39
C ASP A 107 14.38 -7.92 -6.98
N LYS A 108 14.56 -6.79 -6.29
CA LYS A 108 15.42 -5.67 -6.70
C LYS A 108 16.88 -6.07 -6.95
N ASN A 109 17.32 -7.18 -6.36
CA ASN A 109 18.71 -7.68 -6.46
C ASN A 109 18.92 -8.56 -7.69
N TRP A 110 17.83 -9.03 -8.29
CA TRP A 110 17.86 -9.97 -9.44
C TRP A 110 17.28 -9.39 -10.72
N VAL A 111 17.04 -8.09 -10.79
CA VAL A 111 16.56 -7.44 -12.01
C VAL A 111 17.65 -7.52 -13.07
N GLY A 112 17.33 -8.18 -14.18
CA GLY A 112 18.19 -8.25 -15.34
C GLY A 112 18.41 -6.91 -16.03
N HIS A 113 19.16 -6.92 -17.09
CA HIS A 113 19.31 -5.77 -18.01
C HIS A 113 18.61 -6.10 -19.31
N ARG A 114 17.86 -5.15 -19.86
CA ARG A 114 17.19 -5.30 -21.15
C ARG A 114 17.53 -4.13 -22.06
N GLU A 115 18.14 -4.42 -23.19
CA GLU A 115 18.59 -3.40 -24.14
C GLU A 115 17.41 -2.80 -24.92
N ALA A 116 17.32 -1.47 -24.92
CA ALA A 116 16.47 -0.71 -25.82
C ALA A 116 17.28 -0.34 -27.08
N ARG A 117 17.36 -1.28 -28.03
CA ARG A 117 18.18 -1.12 -29.23
C ARG A 117 17.69 0.03 -30.10
N GLU A 118 18.57 1.00 -30.34
CA GLU A 118 18.29 2.09 -31.29
C GLU A 118 18.24 1.55 -32.72
N PRO A 119 17.21 1.89 -33.53
CA PRO A 119 17.15 1.47 -34.92
C PRO A 119 18.35 2.03 -35.72
N THR A 120 18.92 1.23 -36.61
CA THR A 120 19.96 1.69 -37.53
C THR A 120 19.39 2.75 -38.50
N ASP A 121 20.25 3.46 -39.22
CA ASP A 121 19.77 4.46 -40.20
C ASP A 121 18.96 3.81 -41.34
N ALA A 122 19.26 2.56 -41.70
CA ALA A 122 18.49 1.81 -42.69
C ALA A 122 17.09 1.39 -42.17
N GLU A 123 16.95 1.19 -40.85
CA GLU A 123 15.70 0.84 -40.18
C GLU A 123 14.91 2.10 -39.76
N TRP A 124 15.52 3.28 -39.80
CA TRP A 124 14.91 4.53 -39.36
C TRP A 124 13.82 5.00 -40.30
N ALA A 125 12.58 4.92 -39.84
CA ALA A 125 11.39 5.30 -40.60
C ALA A 125 10.51 6.30 -39.80
N PRO A 126 10.87 7.59 -39.73
CA PRO A 126 10.18 8.63 -38.95
C PRO A 126 8.67 8.66 -39.15
N ARG A 127 8.22 8.65 -40.38
CA ARG A 127 6.80 8.65 -40.74
C ARG A 127 6.06 7.44 -40.18
N GLN A 128 6.64 6.25 -40.31
CA GLN A 128 6.01 5.03 -39.79
C GLN A 128 5.98 5.00 -38.26
N GLN A 129 7.01 5.53 -37.59
CA GLN A 129 7.01 5.70 -36.13
C GLN A 129 5.84 6.53 -35.66
N LEU A 130 5.58 7.68 -36.32
CA LEU A 130 4.46 8.57 -35.99
C LEU A 130 3.10 7.92 -36.28
N ILE A 131 2.91 7.28 -37.43
CA ILE A 131 1.67 6.59 -37.79
C ILE A 131 1.39 5.51 -36.76
N THR A 132 2.35 4.63 -36.48
CA THR A 132 2.21 3.55 -35.48
C THR A 132 1.83 4.11 -34.10
N TYR A 133 2.44 5.21 -33.66
CA TYR A 133 2.13 5.83 -32.39
C TYR A 133 0.69 6.36 -32.34
N LEU A 134 0.25 7.06 -33.41
CA LEU A 134 -1.08 7.64 -33.49
C LEU A 134 -2.18 6.56 -33.56
N GLU A 135 -1.97 5.55 -34.39
CA GLU A 135 -2.90 4.42 -34.52
C GLU A 135 -3.04 3.59 -33.23
N ALA A 136 -1.97 3.52 -32.45
CA ALA A 136 -1.98 2.74 -31.20
C ALA A 136 -2.69 3.43 -30.05
N LEU A 137 -2.64 4.77 -29.96
CA LEU A 137 -3.08 5.52 -28.78
C LEU A 137 -4.37 6.31 -28.97
N PHE A 138 -4.80 6.56 -30.22
CA PHE A 138 -5.92 7.44 -30.50
C PHE A 138 -6.90 6.82 -31.49
N ASP A 139 -8.18 7.09 -31.26
CA ASP A 139 -9.20 6.86 -32.29
C ASP A 139 -9.07 7.91 -33.39
N SER A 140 -9.53 7.59 -34.62
CA SER A 140 -9.40 8.47 -35.77
C SER A 140 -10.02 9.86 -35.60
N THR A 141 -10.99 9.98 -34.71
CA THR A 141 -11.70 11.24 -34.38
C THR A 141 -11.09 12.00 -33.21
N ASP A 142 -10.17 11.39 -32.48
CA ASP A 142 -9.52 12.02 -31.32
C ASP A 142 -8.59 13.15 -31.74
N LYS A 143 -8.69 14.30 -31.09
CA LYS A 143 -7.76 15.39 -31.27
C LYS A 143 -6.45 15.13 -30.54
N VAL A 144 -5.34 15.26 -31.29
CA VAL A 144 -3.99 15.03 -30.80
C VAL A 144 -3.32 16.35 -30.49
N SER A 145 -2.75 16.47 -29.32
CA SER A 145 -1.94 17.63 -28.95
C SER A 145 -0.45 17.28 -28.95
N TYR A 146 0.34 17.96 -29.79
CA TYR A 146 1.77 17.76 -29.87
C TYR A 146 2.52 19.08 -29.90
N VAL A 147 3.84 19.07 -29.63
CA VAL A 147 4.69 20.25 -29.49
C VAL A 147 6.00 20.01 -30.21
N THR A 148 6.27 20.84 -31.21
CA THR A 148 7.55 20.92 -31.94
C THR A 148 8.27 22.23 -31.69
N GLU A 149 7.51 23.28 -31.36
CA GLU A 149 8.06 24.59 -31.04
C GLU A 149 8.56 24.66 -29.61
N VAL A 150 9.71 25.31 -29.42
CA VAL A 150 10.34 25.45 -28.11
C VAL A 150 10.82 26.87 -27.89
N TRP A 151 10.93 27.26 -26.65
CA TRP A 151 11.62 28.49 -26.23
C TRP A 151 12.75 28.13 -25.27
N GLU A 152 13.80 28.91 -25.25
CA GLU A 152 14.97 28.72 -24.43
C GLU A 152 14.86 29.51 -23.12
N LYS A 153 15.17 28.84 -21.99
CA LYS A 153 15.31 29.47 -20.70
C LYS A 153 16.51 28.84 -19.95
N ASP A 154 17.43 29.67 -19.54
CA ASP A 154 18.61 29.29 -18.76
C ASP A 154 19.39 28.11 -19.40
N GLY A 155 19.56 28.10 -20.70
CA GLY A 155 20.23 27.02 -21.45
C GLY A 155 19.43 25.75 -21.60
N ARG A 156 18.11 25.78 -21.30
CA ARG A 156 17.20 24.61 -21.44
C ARG A 156 16.07 24.95 -22.39
N TYR A 157 15.78 24.02 -23.28
CA TYR A 157 14.62 24.12 -24.16
C TYR A 157 13.35 23.69 -23.45
N MET A 158 12.34 24.53 -23.45
CA MET A 158 11.03 24.33 -22.86
C MET A 158 9.99 24.22 -23.97
N PRO A 159 9.07 23.21 -23.91
CA PRO A 159 8.01 23.08 -24.90
C PRO A 159 7.03 24.26 -24.83
N SER A 160 6.58 24.76 -25.99
CA SER A 160 5.49 25.74 -26.13
C SER A 160 4.12 25.06 -25.81
N LYS A 161 3.02 25.82 -26.06
CA LYS A 161 1.65 25.26 -25.94
C LYS A 161 1.39 24.09 -26.91
N GLY A 162 1.94 24.17 -28.11
CA GLY A 162 1.79 23.21 -29.19
C GLY A 162 0.49 23.33 -29.98
N ALA A 163 0.31 22.44 -30.96
CA ALA A 163 -0.88 22.33 -31.79
C ALA A 163 -1.86 21.30 -31.19
N SER A 164 -3.16 21.52 -31.31
CA SER A 164 -4.25 20.65 -30.82
C SER A 164 -5.49 20.72 -31.71
N ASP A 165 -5.35 21.10 -32.96
CA ASP A 165 -6.43 21.43 -33.88
C ASP A 165 -6.84 20.26 -34.77
N ARG A 166 -5.97 19.26 -34.95
CA ARG A 166 -6.16 18.13 -35.86
C ARG A 166 -6.47 16.81 -35.13
N THR A 167 -7.26 15.99 -35.80
CA THR A 167 -7.54 14.61 -35.34
C THR A 167 -6.43 13.66 -35.72
N ALA A 168 -6.36 12.49 -35.03
CA ALA A 168 -5.40 11.45 -35.38
C ALA A 168 -5.58 10.96 -36.82
N GLY A 169 -6.83 10.79 -37.29
CA GLY A 169 -7.14 10.41 -38.66
C GLY A 169 -6.64 11.41 -39.68
N GLU A 170 -6.81 12.74 -39.44
CA GLU A 170 -6.29 13.77 -40.31
C GLU A 170 -4.77 13.77 -40.37
N LEU A 171 -4.10 13.65 -39.22
CA LEU A 171 -2.63 13.55 -39.14
C LEU A 171 -2.11 12.31 -39.88
N ILE A 172 -2.70 11.15 -39.65
CA ILE A 172 -2.30 9.89 -40.34
C ILE A 172 -2.48 10.04 -41.86
N GLN A 173 -3.60 10.61 -42.31
CA GLN A 173 -3.85 10.82 -43.74
C GLN A 173 -2.81 11.76 -44.36
N GLN A 174 -2.44 12.85 -43.65
CA GLN A 174 -1.40 13.78 -44.09
C GLN A 174 -0.02 13.10 -44.10
N LEU A 175 0.32 12.32 -43.08
CA LEU A 175 1.58 11.57 -43.00
C LEU A 175 1.73 10.54 -44.14
N HIS A 176 0.64 9.91 -44.59
CA HIS A 176 0.71 9.01 -45.75
C HIS A 176 1.04 9.72 -47.07
N ARG A 177 0.77 11.03 -47.16
CA ARG A 177 0.97 11.83 -48.39
C ARG A 177 2.20 12.69 -48.36
N CYS A 178 2.81 12.96 -47.19
CA CYS A 178 3.96 13.82 -47.10
C CYS A 178 5.26 13.16 -47.57
N SER A 179 6.18 13.99 -48.03
CA SER A 179 7.55 13.57 -48.33
C SER A 179 8.40 13.59 -47.05
N ASP A 180 8.22 14.59 -46.22
CA ASP A 180 8.88 14.75 -44.93
C ASP A 180 7.85 14.96 -43.84
N ILE A 181 8.11 14.48 -42.63
CA ILE A 181 7.20 14.62 -41.49
C ILE A 181 7.04 16.08 -41.05
N SER A 182 8.04 16.93 -41.31
CA SER A 182 8.00 18.35 -41.02
C SER A 182 6.90 19.09 -41.80
N ASP A 183 6.48 18.57 -42.97
CA ASP A 183 5.36 19.08 -43.74
C ASP A 183 4.03 18.96 -42.97
N VAL A 184 3.97 18.02 -42.03
CA VAL A 184 2.76 17.70 -41.25
C VAL A 184 2.83 18.26 -39.85
N ILE A 185 3.91 17.97 -39.10
CA ILE A 185 4.02 18.35 -37.70
C ILE A 185 4.76 19.67 -37.45
N GLY A 186 5.30 20.30 -38.51
CA GLY A 186 6.17 21.47 -38.44
C GLY A 186 7.63 21.11 -38.18
N THR A 187 8.48 22.12 -38.26
CA THR A 187 9.93 21.95 -38.05
C THR A 187 10.23 21.61 -36.59
N VAL A 188 11.01 20.59 -36.37
CA VAL A 188 11.43 20.15 -35.03
C VAL A 188 12.83 20.74 -34.74
N ASN A 189 13.00 21.30 -33.56
CA ASN A 189 14.33 21.64 -33.05
C ASN A 189 15.07 20.35 -32.63
N GLU A 190 16.10 19.98 -33.37
CA GLU A 190 16.84 18.72 -33.16
C GLU A 190 17.61 18.66 -31.82
N GLU A 191 17.89 19.81 -31.17
CA GLU A 191 18.45 19.81 -29.81
C GLU A 191 17.40 19.50 -28.75
N ALA A 192 16.15 19.85 -28.99
CA ALA A 192 15.05 19.70 -28.04
C ALA A 192 14.24 18.41 -28.26
N GLY A 193 14.07 17.99 -29.52
CA GLY A 193 13.12 16.98 -29.94
C GLY A 193 11.68 17.47 -29.94
N ALA A 194 10.72 16.56 -29.94
CA ALA A 194 9.30 16.87 -29.91
C ALA A 194 8.55 16.11 -28.80
N TRP A 195 7.36 16.60 -28.50
CA TRP A 195 6.50 16.02 -27.46
C TRP A 195 5.07 15.82 -27.96
N VAL A 196 4.35 14.95 -27.28
CA VAL A 196 2.94 14.66 -27.54
C VAL A 196 2.21 14.40 -26.22
N ARG A 197 0.95 14.80 -26.12
CA ARG A 197 0.06 14.33 -25.04
C ARG A 197 -0.53 13.01 -25.44
N PHE A 198 -0.40 12.04 -24.57
CA PHE A 198 -0.78 10.63 -24.85
C PHE A 198 -2.27 10.34 -24.62
N ASN A 199 -3.02 11.28 -24.06
CA ASN A 199 -4.48 11.22 -23.99
C ASN A 199 -5.11 12.23 -24.94
N PRO A 200 -6.30 11.95 -25.51
CA PRO A 200 -6.99 12.85 -26.41
C PRO A 200 -7.44 14.13 -25.72
N MET A 201 -7.44 15.22 -26.48
CA MET A 201 -7.74 16.57 -26.01
C MET A 201 -8.97 17.14 -26.72
N ASP A 202 -9.67 18.12 -26.12
CA ASP A 202 -10.83 18.78 -26.74
C ASP A 202 -10.45 19.83 -27.82
N GLY A 203 -9.16 20.16 -27.92
CA GLY A 203 -8.61 21.13 -28.86
C GLY A 203 -8.77 22.62 -28.45
N LYS A 204 -9.31 22.91 -27.26
CA LYS A 204 -9.51 24.29 -26.78
C LYS A 204 -8.31 24.78 -25.97
N ASP A 205 -7.84 23.97 -25.04
CA ASP A 205 -6.66 24.24 -24.23
C ASP A 205 -5.90 22.93 -23.95
N VAL A 206 -4.84 22.97 -23.13
CA VAL A 206 -3.92 21.85 -22.85
C VAL A 206 -3.86 21.50 -21.36
N ARG A 207 -4.91 21.84 -20.62
CA ARG A 207 -5.05 21.55 -19.19
C ARG A 207 -5.69 20.19 -18.94
N ASN A 208 -5.69 19.73 -17.69
CA ASN A 208 -6.33 18.46 -17.35
C ASN A 208 -7.83 18.43 -17.69
N ASP A 209 -8.53 19.55 -17.54
CA ASP A 209 -9.96 19.70 -17.86
C ASP A 209 -10.26 19.60 -19.35
N ASN A 210 -9.24 19.69 -20.20
CA ASN A 210 -9.38 19.57 -21.66
C ASN A 210 -9.08 18.15 -22.17
N VAL A 211 -8.74 17.22 -21.28
CA VAL A 211 -8.59 15.80 -21.60
C VAL A 211 -9.97 15.17 -21.74
N THR A 212 -10.23 14.52 -22.87
CA THR A 212 -11.55 13.94 -23.18
C THR A 212 -11.69 12.46 -22.80
N ALA A 213 -10.56 11.75 -22.64
CA ALA A 213 -10.53 10.36 -22.17
C ALA A 213 -9.27 10.11 -21.34
N TYR A 214 -9.42 9.34 -20.28
CA TYR A 214 -8.35 9.03 -19.31
C TYR A 214 -7.79 7.63 -19.56
N ASN A 215 -7.25 7.41 -20.76
CA ASN A 215 -6.83 6.10 -21.22
C ASN A 215 -5.47 5.68 -20.67
N TYR A 216 -4.52 6.63 -20.54
CA TYR A 216 -3.12 6.33 -20.28
C TYR A 216 -2.51 7.24 -19.23
N ALA A 217 -1.43 6.75 -18.58
CA ALA A 217 -0.51 7.52 -17.75
C ALA A 217 0.93 7.34 -18.22
N LEU A 218 1.79 8.27 -17.83
CA LEU A 218 3.22 8.23 -18.14
C LEU A 218 3.99 7.65 -16.94
N VAL A 219 4.79 6.62 -17.19
CA VAL A 219 5.81 6.13 -16.28
C VAL A 219 7.18 6.39 -16.92
N GLU A 220 8.01 7.18 -16.26
CA GLU A 220 9.38 7.48 -16.68
C GLU A 220 10.31 7.64 -15.48
N SER A 221 11.60 7.44 -15.69
CA SER A 221 12.65 7.66 -14.71
C SER A 221 13.81 8.41 -15.36
N ASP A 222 14.28 9.49 -14.70
CA ASP A 222 15.46 10.24 -15.14
C ASP A 222 16.73 9.88 -14.34
N SER A 223 16.60 9.03 -13.31
CA SER A 223 17.64 8.70 -12.34
C SER A 223 18.27 7.33 -12.55
N GLN A 224 17.59 6.43 -13.27
CA GLN A 224 18.03 5.05 -13.50
C GLN A 224 18.49 4.82 -14.94
N ASP A 225 19.40 3.86 -15.14
CA ASP A 225 19.84 3.44 -16.47
C ASP A 225 18.68 2.87 -17.29
N ILE A 226 18.69 3.14 -18.60
CA ILE A 226 17.62 2.74 -19.53
C ILE A 226 17.40 1.22 -19.52
N GLU A 227 18.47 0.44 -19.50
CA GLU A 227 18.40 -1.03 -19.47
C GLU A 227 17.70 -1.55 -18.20
N ARG A 228 17.97 -0.90 -17.05
CA ARG A 228 17.31 -1.20 -15.79
C ARG A 228 15.86 -0.74 -15.77
N GLN A 229 15.55 0.44 -16.32
CA GLN A 229 14.17 0.89 -16.49
C GLN A 229 13.36 -0.13 -17.28
N TYR A 230 13.89 -0.56 -18.44
CA TYR A 230 13.23 -1.52 -19.32
C TYR A 230 13.01 -2.87 -18.63
N ALA A 231 14.03 -3.39 -17.95
CA ALA A 231 13.94 -4.64 -17.23
C ALA A 231 12.86 -4.57 -16.13
N LEU A 232 12.88 -3.55 -15.28
CA LEU A 232 11.88 -3.35 -14.21
C LEU A 232 10.46 -3.23 -14.77
N MET A 233 10.25 -2.43 -15.82
CA MET A 233 8.94 -2.28 -16.47
C MET A 233 8.42 -3.62 -17.01
N THR A 234 9.32 -4.48 -17.52
CA THR A 234 8.98 -5.81 -18.02
C THR A 234 8.69 -6.79 -16.89
N GLU A 235 9.52 -6.85 -15.85
CA GLU A 235 9.32 -7.73 -14.68
C GLU A 235 8.04 -7.37 -13.91
N LEU A 236 7.72 -6.07 -13.82
CA LEU A 236 6.47 -5.59 -13.26
C LEU A 236 5.24 -5.88 -14.14
N GLN A 237 5.43 -6.45 -15.33
CA GLN A 237 4.34 -6.72 -16.27
C GLN A 237 3.44 -5.51 -16.51
N LEU A 238 4.02 -4.28 -16.45
CA LEU A 238 3.25 -3.04 -16.63
C LEU A 238 2.42 -3.12 -17.91
N PRO A 239 1.12 -2.71 -17.89
CA PRO A 239 0.25 -2.75 -19.06
C PRO A 239 0.59 -1.64 -20.05
N ILE A 240 1.80 -1.72 -20.63
CA ILE A 240 2.36 -0.68 -21.51
C ILE A 240 1.73 -0.77 -22.89
N LYS A 241 1.03 0.28 -23.32
CA LYS A 241 0.54 0.40 -24.69
C LYS A 241 1.66 0.76 -25.65
N MET A 242 2.52 1.69 -25.22
CA MET A 242 3.63 2.18 -26.05
C MET A 242 4.84 2.50 -25.17
N LEU A 243 6.01 2.00 -25.53
CA LEU A 243 7.28 2.32 -24.90
C LEU A 243 8.15 3.09 -25.87
N VAL A 244 8.50 4.35 -25.53
CA VAL A 244 9.25 5.27 -26.37
C VAL A 244 10.59 5.61 -25.75
N HIS A 245 11.68 5.49 -26.48
CA HIS A 245 12.99 6.02 -26.09
C HIS A 245 13.01 7.52 -26.28
N SER A 246 13.38 8.28 -25.25
CA SER A 246 13.27 9.74 -25.21
C SER A 246 14.36 10.48 -26.05
N GLY A 247 15.26 9.76 -26.68
CA GLY A 247 16.48 10.33 -27.26
C GLY A 247 17.45 10.89 -26.22
N GLY A 248 17.29 10.47 -24.95
CA GLY A 248 18.08 10.95 -23.81
C GLY A 248 18.34 9.83 -22.80
N LYS A 249 17.95 10.03 -21.56
CA LYS A 249 18.24 9.17 -20.40
C LYS A 249 17.07 8.29 -19.96
N SER A 250 15.88 8.47 -20.54
CA SER A 250 14.67 7.83 -20.05
C SER A 250 13.89 7.08 -21.13
N LEU A 251 13.17 6.06 -20.69
CA LEU A 251 12.08 5.43 -21.41
C LEU A 251 10.76 6.05 -20.95
N HIS A 252 9.90 6.37 -21.91
CA HIS A 252 8.55 6.87 -21.66
C HIS A 252 7.58 5.71 -21.90
N ALA A 253 7.13 5.10 -20.83
CA ALA A 253 6.11 4.06 -20.89
C ALA A 253 4.71 4.70 -20.79
N ILE A 254 3.94 4.57 -21.87
CA ILE A 254 2.52 4.97 -21.92
C ILE A 254 1.72 3.76 -21.45
N VAL A 255 1.29 3.81 -20.19
CA VAL A 255 0.66 2.71 -19.46
C VAL A 255 -0.85 2.86 -19.51
N ARG A 256 -1.57 1.77 -19.82
CA ARG A 256 -3.03 1.74 -19.80
C ARG A 256 -3.56 2.02 -18.40
N ILE A 257 -4.54 2.93 -18.30
CA ILE A 257 -5.25 3.26 -17.07
C ILE A 257 -6.74 3.00 -17.23
N GLU A 258 -7.31 3.32 -18.41
CA GLU A 258 -8.69 2.99 -18.79
C GLU A 258 -9.74 3.45 -17.77
N ALA A 259 -9.56 4.67 -17.24
CA ALA A 259 -10.45 5.23 -16.24
C ALA A 259 -11.63 5.96 -16.84
N GLY A 260 -12.81 5.77 -16.26
CA GLY A 260 -14.05 6.43 -16.68
C GLY A 260 -14.21 7.86 -16.15
N SER A 261 -13.39 8.26 -15.16
CA SER A 261 -13.43 9.59 -14.55
C SER A 261 -12.04 10.07 -14.13
N TYR A 262 -11.90 11.38 -13.90
CA TYR A 262 -10.64 11.95 -13.39
C TYR A 262 -10.31 11.44 -11.98
N GLU A 263 -11.30 11.21 -11.13
CA GLU A 263 -11.10 10.68 -9.78
C GLU A 263 -10.56 9.25 -9.83
N GLU A 264 -11.16 8.40 -10.67
CA GLU A 264 -10.69 7.03 -10.90
C GLU A 264 -9.27 7.02 -11.50
N TYR A 265 -9.01 7.89 -12.49
CA TYR A 265 -7.68 8.08 -13.05
C TYR A 265 -6.64 8.36 -11.97
N ARG A 266 -6.92 9.29 -11.05
CA ARG A 266 -6.00 9.63 -9.96
C ARG A 266 -5.73 8.45 -9.04
N LYS A 267 -6.76 7.69 -8.67
CA LYS A 267 -6.62 6.49 -7.83
C LYS A 267 -5.74 5.43 -8.52
N ARG A 268 -6.03 5.13 -9.79
CA ARG A 268 -5.28 4.14 -10.57
C ARG A 268 -3.82 4.56 -10.78
N VAL A 269 -3.56 5.83 -11.06
CA VAL A 269 -2.18 6.36 -11.19
C VAL A 269 -1.43 6.32 -9.86
N ASP A 270 -2.07 6.65 -8.74
CA ASP A 270 -1.46 6.57 -7.42
C ASP A 270 -1.12 5.12 -7.03
N TYR A 271 -1.99 4.16 -7.36
CA TYR A 271 -1.71 2.74 -7.23
C TYR A 271 -0.53 2.29 -8.10
N LEU A 272 -0.57 2.58 -9.41
CA LEU A 272 0.51 2.29 -10.35
C LEU A 272 1.87 2.80 -9.83
N TYR A 273 1.91 4.05 -9.39
CA TYR A 273 3.13 4.67 -8.90
C TYR A 273 3.63 4.08 -7.58
N THR A 274 2.71 3.63 -6.73
CA THR A 274 3.05 2.94 -5.47
C THR A 274 3.70 1.59 -5.76
N VAL A 275 3.11 0.78 -6.66
CA VAL A 275 3.68 -0.49 -7.09
C VAL A 275 5.08 -0.29 -7.70
N CYS A 276 5.21 0.63 -8.66
CA CYS A 276 6.50 0.92 -9.30
C CYS A 276 7.59 1.24 -8.28
N ARG A 277 7.32 2.16 -7.33
CA ARG A 277 8.30 2.57 -6.31
C ARG A 277 8.66 1.45 -5.34
N LYS A 278 7.68 0.70 -4.87
CA LYS A 278 7.93 -0.44 -3.95
C LYS A 278 8.84 -1.48 -4.60
N ASN A 279 8.75 -1.64 -5.92
CA ASN A 279 9.56 -2.57 -6.70
C ASN A 279 10.85 -1.98 -7.28
N GLY A 280 11.21 -0.77 -6.85
CA GLY A 280 12.51 -0.18 -7.17
C GLY A 280 12.58 0.56 -8.50
N LEU A 281 11.45 0.82 -9.18
CA LEU A 281 11.39 1.73 -10.31
C LEU A 281 11.22 3.16 -9.79
N GLU A 282 12.27 3.96 -9.86
CA GLU A 282 12.27 5.37 -9.45
C GLU A 282 11.56 6.20 -10.51
N ILE A 283 10.38 6.70 -10.19
CA ILE A 283 9.54 7.46 -11.11
C ILE A 283 9.39 8.92 -10.70
N ASP A 284 9.31 9.81 -11.70
CA ASP A 284 8.98 11.22 -11.46
C ASP A 284 7.52 11.37 -11.03
N ALA A 285 7.35 11.76 -9.76
CA ALA A 285 6.03 11.99 -9.18
C ALA A 285 5.23 13.13 -9.82
N GLN A 286 5.86 13.99 -10.61
CA GLN A 286 5.19 15.12 -11.28
C GLN A 286 4.37 14.68 -12.51
N ASN A 287 4.56 13.45 -12.99
CA ASN A 287 3.92 12.92 -14.20
C ASN A 287 2.47 12.43 -14.01
N ARG A 288 1.82 12.73 -12.88
CA ARG A 288 0.48 12.27 -12.50
C ARG A 288 -0.68 12.89 -13.29
N ASN A 289 -0.40 13.88 -14.13
CA ASN A 289 -1.44 14.62 -14.85
C ASN A 289 -1.79 13.93 -16.16
N PRO A 290 -3.09 13.77 -16.51
CA PRO A 290 -3.50 13.12 -17.75
C PRO A 290 -3.16 13.96 -19.00
N SER A 291 -2.92 15.27 -18.86
CA SER A 291 -2.47 16.17 -19.93
C SER A 291 -0.94 16.27 -20.06
N ARG A 292 -0.20 15.37 -19.38
CA ARG A 292 1.28 15.40 -19.39
C ARG A 292 1.84 15.16 -20.79
N LEU A 293 2.96 15.81 -21.09
CA LEU A 293 3.73 15.62 -22.32
C LEU A 293 4.65 14.41 -22.18
N SER A 294 4.59 13.51 -23.15
CA SER A 294 5.56 12.45 -23.40
C SER A 294 6.40 12.77 -24.63
N ARG A 295 7.40 11.99 -24.94
CA ARG A 295 8.23 12.18 -26.13
C ARG A 295 7.52 11.63 -27.37
N LEU A 296 7.55 12.42 -28.45
CA LEU A 296 7.00 12.03 -29.74
C LEU A 296 8.04 11.17 -30.50
N PRO A 297 7.74 9.95 -30.92
CA PRO A 297 8.68 9.15 -31.71
C PRO A 297 8.78 9.66 -33.16
N GLY A 298 9.83 9.26 -33.87
CA GLY A 298 10.04 9.64 -35.28
C GLY A 298 10.83 10.93 -35.48
N VAL A 299 11.41 11.51 -34.41
CA VAL A 299 12.21 12.74 -34.49
C VAL A 299 13.59 12.55 -33.86
N MET A 300 14.51 13.47 -34.20
CA MET A 300 15.85 13.51 -33.61
C MET A 300 15.88 14.40 -32.37
N ARG A 301 16.75 14.07 -31.42
CA ARG A 301 17.06 14.88 -30.24
C ARG A 301 18.52 14.72 -29.85
N LYS A 302 19.30 15.80 -29.91
CA LYS A 302 20.73 15.80 -29.55
C LYS A 302 21.52 14.69 -30.29
N GLY A 303 21.26 14.53 -31.58
CA GLY A 303 21.89 13.50 -32.41
C GLY A 303 21.44 12.07 -32.16
N ARG A 304 20.40 11.82 -31.31
CA ARG A 304 19.82 10.50 -31.03
C ARG A 304 18.36 10.45 -31.46
N LYS A 305 17.89 9.25 -31.77
CA LYS A 305 16.52 9.01 -32.23
C LYS A 305 15.54 8.98 -31.04
N GLN A 306 14.37 9.62 -31.16
CA GLN A 306 13.20 9.34 -30.36
C GLN A 306 12.39 8.27 -31.09
N PHE A 307 12.33 7.06 -30.54
CA PHE A 307 11.81 5.91 -31.26
C PHE A 307 10.97 4.98 -30.38
N ILE A 308 10.09 4.21 -31.01
CA ILE A 308 9.29 3.17 -30.36
C ILE A 308 10.21 1.98 -30.06
N VAL A 309 10.31 1.63 -28.77
CA VAL A 309 11.08 0.47 -28.29
C VAL A 309 10.23 -0.78 -28.32
N ALA A 310 8.97 -0.69 -27.86
CA ALA A 310 8.02 -1.80 -27.81
C ALA A 310 6.58 -1.30 -27.82
N GLN A 311 5.68 -2.16 -28.20
CA GLN A 311 4.24 -1.96 -28.21
C GLN A 311 3.55 -3.13 -27.53
N ASP A 312 2.44 -2.87 -26.82
CA ASP A 312 1.63 -3.90 -26.15
C ASP A 312 2.46 -4.84 -25.26
N LEU A 313 3.26 -4.26 -24.36
CA LEU A 313 4.13 -4.98 -23.43
C LEU A 313 3.40 -5.20 -22.08
N GLY A 314 3.65 -6.37 -21.45
CA GLY A 314 3.07 -6.72 -20.15
C GLY A 314 1.63 -7.14 -20.23
N GLN A 315 0.85 -6.79 -19.19
CA GLN A 315 -0.57 -7.17 -19.13
C GLN A 315 -1.43 -6.39 -20.14
N PRO A 316 -2.54 -6.97 -20.63
CA PRO A 316 -3.33 -6.37 -21.70
C PRO A 316 -4.16 -5.15 -21.26
N SER A 317 -4.47 -5.00 -19.98
CA SER A 317 -5.27 -3.91 -19.40
C SER A 317 -4.81 -3.56 -17.98
N PHE A 318 -5.28 -2.42 -17.45
CA PHE A 318 -5.02 -2.06 -16.07
C PHE A 318 -5.63 -3.07 -15.09
N SER A 319 -6.84 -3.51 -15.32
CA SER A 319 -7.52 -4.49 -14.47
C SER A 319 -6.80 -5.84 -14.47
N ALA A 320 -6.39 -6.35 -15.63
CA ALA A 320 -5.62 -7.58 -15.71
C ALA A 320 -4.26 -7.47 -15.00
N TRP A 321 -3.64 -6.27 -15.04
CA TRP A 321 -2.40 -6.03 -14.32
C TRP A 321 -2.61 -5.98 -12.80
N GLN A 322 -3.69 -5.39 -12.34
CA GLN A 322 -4.05 -5.34 -10.93
C GLN A 322 -4.33 -6.77 -10.41
N GLU A 323 -5.13 -7.55 -11.13
CA GLU A 323 -5.38 -8.96 -10.80
C GLU A 323 -4.09 -9.78 -10.77
N TRP A 324 -3.16 -9.52 -11.70
CA TRP A 324 -1.87 -10.18 -11.70
C TRP A 324 -1.03 -9.81 -10.45
N ILE A 325 -0.95 -8.52 -10.08
CA ILE A 325 -0.28 -8.08 -8.84
C ILE A 325 -0.88 -8.81 -7.63
N GLU A 326 -2.20 -8.84 -7.51
CA GLU A 326 -2.90 -9.52 -6.43
C GLU A 326 -2.60 -11.02 -6.43
N SER A 327 -2.63 -11.68 -7.58
CA SER A 327 -2.35 -13.12 -7.70
C SER A 327 -0.91 -13.51 -7.34
N VAL A 328 0.06 -12.64 -7.62
CA VAL A 328 1.48 -12.91 -7.30
C VAL A 328 1.79 -12.61 -5.83
N THR A 329 1.05 -11.70 -5.21
CA THR A 329 1.20 -11.32 -3.80
C THR A 329 0.26 -12.08 -2.87
N ASP A 330 -0.75 -12.77 -3.41
CA ASP A 330 -1.70 -13.56 -2.62
C ASP A 330 -1.07 -14.88 -2.20
N ASP A 331 -0.80 -15.01 -0.91
CA ASP A 331 -0.32 -16.23 -0.26
C ASP A 331 -1.43 -16.97 0.53
N LEU A 332 -2.68 -16.53 0.33
CA LEU A 332 -3.83 -17.15 0.97
C LEU A 332 -4.16 -18.51 0.32
N PRO A 333 -4.65 -19.49 1.10
CA PRO A 333 -5.08 -20.77 0.56
C PRO A 333 -6.32 -20.62 -0.33
N GLU A 334 -6.41 -21.44 -1.37
CA GLU A 334 -7.56 -21.45 -2.27
C GLU A 334 -8.86 -21.83 -1.54
N PHE A 335 -9.99 -21.38 -2.08
CA PHE A 335 -11.31 -21.76 -1.58
C PHE A 335 -11.56 -23.24 -1.83
N GLU A 336 -11.92 -23.96 -0.79
CA GLU A 336 -12.27 -25.37 -0.87
C GLU A 336 -13.79 -25.57 -0.91
N SER A 337 -14.27 -26.42 -1.82
CA SER A 337 -15.69 -26.76 -1.87
C SER A 337 -16.00 -27.85 -0.84
N PHE A 338 -16.88 -27.58 0.11
CA PHE A 338 -17.30 -28.57 1.11
C PHE A 338 -17.90 -29.85 0.49
N SER A 339 -18.49 -29.74 -0.70
CA SER A 339 -19.01 -30.92 -1.42
C SER A 339 -17.94 -31.96 -1.76
N SER A 340 -16.68 -31.53 -1.92
CA SER A 340 -15.55 -32.41 -2.18
C SER A 340 -15.17 -33.27 -0.97
N PHE A 341 -15.48 -32.79 0.21
CA PHE A 341 -15.09 -33.44 1.49
C PHE A 341 -16.25 -34.08 2.21
N TYR A 342 -17.51 -33.84 1.80
CA TYR A 342 -18.67 -34.28 2.56
C TYR A 342 -18.70 -35.77 2.88
N ASN A 343 -18.26 -36.62 1.93
CA ASN A 343 -18.22 -38.08 2.11
C ASN A 343 -16.85 -38.62 2.56
N ASP A 344 -15.81 -37.80 2.55
CA ASP A 344 -14.43 -38.15 2.89
C ASP A 344 -13.75 -36.98 3.60
N LEU A 345 -14.11 -36.79 4.86
CA LEU A 345 -13.57 -35.68 5.67
C LEU A 345 -12.10 -35.95 6.00
N PRO A 346 -11.23 -34.93 5.94
CA PRO A 346 -9.84 -35.04 6.37
C PRO A 346 -9.79 -35.46 7.87
N PRO A 347 -8.86 -36.33 8.26
CA PRO A 347 -8.75 -36.78 9.64
C PRO A 347 -8.43 -35.62 10.58
N LEU A 348 -9.04 -35.61 11.74
CA LEU A 348 -8.70 -34.62 12.78
C LEU A 348 -7.27 -34.90 13.29
N SER A 349 -6.56 -33.83 13.67
CA SER A 349 -5.26 -33.96 14.35
C SER A 349 -5.36 -34.80 15.61
N ASP A 350 -4.30 -35.53 15.97
CA ASP A 350 -4.23 -36.35 17.17
C ASP A 350 -4.50 -35.52 18.44
N GLU A 351 -5.13 -36.13 19.41
CA GLU A 351 -5.40 -35.51 20.71
C GLU A 351 -4.13 -35.43 21.55
N LEU A 352 -3.75 -34.21 21.92
CA LEU A 352 -2.69 -33.96 22.88
C LEU A 352 -3.16 -34.22 24.33
N ILE A 353 -4.37 -33.75 24.62
CA ILE A 353 -5.10 -34.00 25.87
C ILE A 353 -6.48 -34.48 25.48
N GLU A 354 -6.83 -35.69 25.90
CA GLU A 354 -8.08 -36.39 25.55
C GLU A 354 -9.31 -35.49 25.75
N GLY A 355 -10.03 -35.23 24.66
CA GLY A 355 -11.25 -34.44 24.65
C GLY A 355 -11.07 -32.95 25.02
N VAL A 356 -9.83 -32.43 25.09
CA VAL A 356 -9.54 -31.05 25.50
C VAL A 356 -8.72 -30.29 24.45
N LEU A 357 -7.61 -30.89 24.02
CA LEU A 357 -6.66 -30.18 23.13
C LEU A 357 -6.10 -31.15 22.09
N ARG A 358 -6.14 -30.74 20.82
CA ARG A 358 -5.48 -31.45 19.70
C ARG A 358 -4.15 -30.82 19.34
N GLN A 359 -3.29 -31.57 18.69
CA GLN A 359 -2.04 -31.08 18.13
C GLN A 359 -2.35 -29.99 17.12
N GLY A 360 -1.54 -28.91 17.11
CA GLY A 360 -1.75 -27.72 16.29
C GLY A 360 -2.78 -26.73 16.83
N HIS A 361 -3.47 -27.04 17.93
CA HIS A 361 -4.43 -26.14 18.56
C HIS A 361 -3.83 -25.40 19.76
N LYS A 362 -4.50 -24.32 20.17
CA LYS A 362 -4.10 -23.46 21.29
C LYS A 362 -5.04 -23.64 22.48
N MET A 363 -4.50 -23.55 23.69
CA MET A 363 -5.26 -23.54 24.94
C MET A 363 -4.75 -22.40 25.83
N LEU A 364 -5.65 -21.62 26.37
CA LEU A 364 -5.34 -20.57 27.35
C LEU A 364 -5.82 -21.02 28.76
N LEU A 365 -4.89 -21.11 29.70
CA LEU A 365 -5.19 -21.32 31.11
C LEU A 365 -5.29 -19.98 31.83
N SER A 366 -6.51 -19.54 32.17
CA SER A 366 -6.75 -18.28 32.89
C SER A 366 -7.22 -18.52 34.32
N GLY A 367 -7.04 -17.52 35.18
CA GLY A 367 -7.48 -17.56 36.58
C GLY A 367 -6.83 -16.42 37.39
N PRO A 368 -7.34 -16.13 38.60
CA PRO A 368 -6.81 -15.08 39.44
C PRO A 368 -5.36 -15.30 39.85
N SER A 369 -4.70 -14.24 40.31
CA SER A 369 -3.33 -14.34 40.85
C SER A 369 -3.31 -15.37 42.00
N LYS A 370 -2.22 -16.13 42.10
CA LYS A 370 -2.01 -17.17 43.13
C LYS A 370 -2.98 -18.39 43.07
N ALA A 371 -3.74 -18.57 41.99
CA ALA A 371 -4.62 -19.72 41.79
C ALA A 371 -3.89 -21.02 41.41
N GLY A 372 -2.56 -21.05 41.42
CA GLY A 372 -1.80 -22.27 41.10
C GLY A 372 -1.56 -22.53 39.61
N LYS A 373 -1.81 -21.54 38.72
CA LYS A 373 -1.66 -21.74 37.25
C LYS A 373 -0.31 -22.32 36.84
N SER A 374 0.79 -21.77 37.36
CA SER A 374 2.15 -22.29 37.04
C SER A 374 2.38 -23.70 37.49
N PHE A 375 1.80 -24.11 38.64
CA PHE A 375 1.84 -25.52 39.10
C PHE A 375 1.05 -26.42 38.13
N ALA A 376 -0.15 -26.03 37.72
CA ALA A 376 -0.94 -26.80 36.76
C ALA A 376 -0.26 -26.90 35.38
N LEU A 377 0.46 -25.86 34.92
CA LEU A 377 1.23 -25.88 33.67
C LEU A 377 2.48 -26.75 33.76
N ILE A 378 3.14 -26.81 34.93
CA ILE A 378 4.27 -27.70 35.19
C ILE A 378 3.74 -29.16 35.26
N GLU A 379 2.61 -29.39 35.93
CA GLU A 379 1.94 -30.71 35.97
C GLU A 379 1.58 -31.17 34.56
N LEU A 380 1.00 -30.32 33.72
CA LEU A 380 0.73 -30.58 32.30
C LEU A 380 2.01 -30.93 31.53
N THR A 381 3.10 -30.17 31.75
CA THR A 381 4.39 -30.45 31.13
C THR A 381 4.89 -31.83 31.47
N ILE A 382 4.82 -32.23 32.75
CA ILE A 382 5.19 -33.54 33.23
C ILE A 382 4.26 -34.61 32.64
N ALA A 383 2.95 -34.36 32.64
CA ALA A 383 1.97 -35.31 32.12
C ALA A 383 2.22 -35.66 30.66
N ILE A 384 2.49 -34.65 29.81
CA ILE A 384 2.84 -34.89 28.39
C ILE A 384 4.19 -35.59 28.28
N ALA A 385 5.20 -35.18 29.04
CA ALA A 385 6.54 -35.76 28.95
C ALA A 385 6.58 -37.22 29.36
N GLU A 386 5.81 -37.60 30.39
CA GLU A 386 5.73 -38.96 30.94
C GLU A 386 4.63 -39.82 30.30
N GLY A 387 3.67 -39.24 29.58
CA GLY A 387 2.51 -39.93 29.03
C GLY A 387 1.50 -40.31 30.08
N ILE A 388 1.35 -39.53 31.14
CA ILE A 388 0.41 -39.80 32.26
C ILE A 388 -0.81 -38.87 32.15
N PRO A 389 -1.93 -39.18 32.79
CA PRO A 389 -3.11 -38.31 32.78
C PRO A 389 -2.85 -36.95 33.47
N TRP A 390 -3.42 -35.89 32.89
CA TRP A 390 -3.53 -34.57 33.50
C TRP A 390 -4.99 -34.27 33.84
N MET A 391 -5.28 -33.96 35.10
CA MET A 391 -6.66 -33.72 35.58
C MET A 391 -7.64 -34.85 35.16
N GLY A 392 -7.19 -36.13 35.19
CA GLY A 392 -7.98 -37.30 34.81
C GLY A 392 -8.13 -37.54 33.31
N ARG A 393 -7.50 -36.73 32.43
CA ARG A 393 -7.51 -36.87 30.97
C ARG A 393 -6.18 -37.45 30.48
N ARG A 394 -6.22 -38.44 29.61
CA ARG A 394 -4.99 -38.99 29.01
C ARG A 394 -4.25 -37.94 28.22
N CYS A 395 -2.92 -37.90 28.33
CA CYS A 395 -2.06 -37.05 27.52
C CYS A 395 -1.23 -37.89 26.55
N CYS A 396 -1.05 -37.42 25.35
CA CYS A 396 -0.10 -38.00 24.40
C CYS A 396 1.33 -37.74 24.90
N GLN A 397 2.17 -38.79 24.86
CA GLN A 397 3.56 -38.65 25.31
C GLN A 397 4.42 -38.01 24.25
N GLY A 398 5.22 -37.00 24.62
CA GLY A 398 6.17 -36.34 23.71
C GLY A 398 6.98 -35.23 24.34
N LYS A 399 7.80 -34.59 23.51
CA LYS A 399 8.67 -33.51 23.97
C LYS A 399 7.86 -32.25 24.23
N VAL A 400 8.17 -31.56 25.34
CA VAL A 400 7.54 -30.30 25.74
C VAL A 400 8.61 -29.23 25.96
N LEU A 401 8.36 -28.05 25.43
CA LEU A 401 9.15 -26.85 25.73
C LEU A 401 8.37 -25.97 26.71
N TYR A 402 8.94 -25.79 27.91
CA TYR A 402 8.40 -24.87 28.91
C TYR A 402 9.18 -23.57 28.92
N ILE A 403 8.53 -22.45 28.61
CA ILE A 403 9.11 -21.11 28.58
C ILE A 403 8.77 -20.40 29.90
N ASN A 404 9.77 -20.30 30.76
CA ASN A 404 9.66 -19.61 32.05
C ASN A 404 10.06 -18.13 31.91
N LEU A 405 9.12 -17.24 32.14
CA LEU A 405 9.30 -15.78 32.04
C LEU A 405 9.30 -15.07 33.41
N GLU A 406 8.88 -15.75 34.47
CA GLU A 406 8.67 -15.11 35.77
C GLU A 406 9.65 -15.60 36.85
N LEU A 407 9.86 -16.90 36.98
CA LEU A 407 10.71 -17.46 38.02
C LEU A 407 12.19 -17.35 37.66
N ASP A 408 13.04 -17.19 38.68
CA ASP A 408 14.46 -17.42 38.51
C ASP A 408 14.73 -18.92 38.21
N ARG A 409 15.86 -19.19 37.57
CA ARG A 409 16.19 -20.55 37.14
C ARG A 409 16.19 -21.59 38.28
N PRO A 410 16.81 -21.36 39.45
CA PRO A 410 16.76 -22.30 40.55
C PRO A 410 15.34 -22.57 41.03
N SER A 411 14.55 -21.54 41.30
CA SER A 411 13.15 -21.65 41.73
C SER A 411 12.27 -22.44 40.76
N CYS A 412 12.47 -22.22 39.43
CA CYS A 412 11.75 -22.99 38.42
C CYS A 412 12.11 -24.46 38.48
N MET A 413 13.39 -24.80 38.58
CA MET A 413 13.85 -26.20 38.63
C MET A 413 13.38 -26.92 39.89
N HIS A 414 13.43 -26.25 41.05
CA HIS A 414 12.90 -26.82 42.30
C HIS A 414 11.39 -27.08 42.19
N ARG A 415 10.63 -26.13 41.61
CA ARG A 415 9.20 -26.31 41.45
C ARG A 415 8.85 -27.51 40.56
N PHE A 416 9.59 -27.77 39.50
CA PHE A 416 9.44 -28.99 38.70
C PHE A 416 9.65 -30.24 39.53
N ARG A 417 10.66 -30.26 40.38
CA ARG A 417 10.94 -31.37 41.27
C ARG A 417 9.83 -31.56 42.29
N ASP A 418 9.39 -30.46 42.91
CA ASP A 418 8.32 -30.53 43.93
C ASP A 418 7.02 -31.07 43.33
N VAL A 419 6.70 -30.77 42.06
CA VAL A 419 5.52 -31.27 41.36
C VAL A 419 5.70 -32.76 41.02
N TYR A 420 6.89 -33.22 40.58
CA TYR A 420 7.17 -34.63 40.40
C TYR A 420 6.98 -35.43 41.70
N ASP A 421 7.53 -34.89 42.78
CA ASP A 421 7.43 -35.53 44.12
C ASP A 421 5.99 -35.58 44.60
N ALA A 422 5.21 -34.52 44.41
CA ALA A 422 3.79 -34.45 44.76
C ALA A 422 2.92 -35.42 43.93
N LEU A 423 3.24 -35.61 42.65
CA LEU A 423 2.56 -36.55 41.78
C LEU A 423 2.93 -38.03 42.11
N GLY A 424 3.99 -38.29 42.84
CA GLY A 424 4.50 -39.63 43.14
C GLY A 424 4.96 -40.39 41.91
N VAL A 425 5.35 -39.68 40.84
CA VAL A 425 5.73 -40.28 39.56
C VAL A 425 7.24 -40.52 39.53
N THR A 426 7.64 -41.73 39.20
CA THR A 426 9.05 -42.03 38.91
C THR A 426 9.42 -41.42 37.55
N PRO A 427 10.39 -40.48 37.49
CA PRO A 427 10.77 -39.83 36.26
C PRO A 427 11.36 -40.81 35.22
N ARG A 428 10.76 -40.90 34.05
CA ARG A 428 11.22 -41.70 32.89
C ARG A 428 11.36 -40.84 31.64
N GLY A 429 10.57 -39.76 31.53
CA GLY A 429 10.48 -38.84 30.41
C GLY A 429 11.23 -37.53 30.60
N LEU A 430 12.21 -37.43 31.53
CA LEU A 430 12.94 -36.17 31.76
C LEU A 430 13.60 -35.61 30.51
N HIS A 431 14.03 -36.44 29.58
CA HIS A 431 14.61 -36.02 28.30
C HIS A 431 13.59 -35.39 27.35
N ASN A 432 12.30 -35.53 27.61
CA ASN A 432 11.22 -34.92 26.91
C ASN A 432 10.92 -33.47 27.39
N ILE A 433 11.49 -33.04 28.52
CA ILE A 433 11.26 -31.70 29.07
C ILE A 433 12.44 -30.77 28.74
N SER A 434 12.17 -29.72 27.97
CA SER A 434 13.10 -28.63 27.79
C SER A 434 12.56 -27.39 28.49
N ILE A 435 13.42 -26.70 29.29
CA ILE A 435 13.03 -25.48 29.99
C ILE A 435 13.86 -24.31 29.47
N TRP A 436 13.17 -23.30 28.97
CA TRP A 436 13.80 -22.05 28.51
C TRP A 436 13.56 -20.94 29.51
N ASN A 437 14.59 -20.63 30.32
CA ASN A 437 14.51 -19.59 31.36
C ASN A 437 14.81 -18.20 30.74
N LEU A 438 13.78 -17.39 30.61
CA LEU A 438 13.83 -16.05 29.99
C LEU A 438 13.51 -14.91 30.97
N ARG A 439 13.49 -15.15 32.29
CA ARG A 439 13.30 -14.06 33.24
C ARG A 439 14.38 -13.00 33.06
N GLY A 440 13.93 -11.73 32.94
CA GLY A 440 14.83 -10.59 32.68
C GLY A 440 15.36 -10.51 31.25
N LYS A 441 14.97 -11.44 30.35
CA LYS A 441 15.32 -11.45 28.93
C LYS A 441 14.09 -11.60 28.04
N SER A 442 12.90 -11.33 28.60
CA SER A 442 11.63 -11.40 27.85
C SER A 442 11.67 -10.39 26.70
N LEU A 443 11.30 -10.86 25.53
CA LEU A 443 11.14 -10.08 24.32
C LEU A 443 9.65 -10.05 23.94
N PRO A 444 9.18 -9.00 23.30
CA PRO A 444 7.87 -9.01 22.67
C PRO A 444 7.68 -10.22 21.75
N MET A 445 6.43 -10.71 21.62
CA MET A 445 6.15 -11.95 20.90
C MET A 445 6.57 -11.89 19.43
N ASP A 446 6.41 -10.76 18.76
CA ASP A 446 6.87 -10.52 17.38
C ASP A 446 8.37 -10.81 17.19
N LYS A 447 9.19 -10.52 18.21
CA LYS A 447 10.64 -10.79 18.24
C LYS A 447 11.00 -12.16 18.81
N LEU A 448 10.15 -12.72 19.67
CA LEU A 448 10.36 -14.02 20.31
C LEU A 448 9.98 -15.17 19.37
N ALA A 449 8.83 -15.06 18.67
CA ALA A 449 8.28 -16.12 17.82
C ALA A 449 9.28 -16.60 16.74
N PRO A 450 9.95 -15.74 15.94
CA PRO A 450 10.91 -16.21 14.94
C PRO A 450 12.09 -16.99 15.55
N LYS A 451 12.52 -16.59 16.76
CA LYS A 451 13.62 -17.27 17.48
C LYS A 451 13.16 -18.61 18.05
N LEU A 452 11.93 -18.65 18.57
CA LEU A 452 11.30 -19.84 19.09
C LEU A 452 11.11 -20.87 17.98
N ILE A 453 10.48 -20.49 16.87
CA ILE A 453 10.23 -21.35 15.71
C ILE A 453 11.54 -21.97 15.19
N ARG A 454 12.59 -21.15 15.01
CA ARG A 454 13.89 -21.61 14.53
C ARG A 454 14.52 -22.67 15.44
N ARG A 455 14.38 -22.50 16.77
CA ARG A 455 14.94 -23.42 17.76
C ARG A 455 14.07 -24.68 17.92
N ALA A 456 12.73 -24.49 17.99
CA ALA A 456 11.79 -25.56 18.23
C ALA A 456 11.68 -26.55 17.05
N ARG A 457 11.76 -26.09 15.79
CA ARG A 457 11.67 -26.94 14.58
C ARG A 457 12.70 -28.08 14.56
N LYS A 458 13.86 -27.89 15.16
CA LYS A 458 14.94 -28.91 15.17
C LYS A 458 14.67 -30.06 16.13
N ASP A 459 13.86 -29.85 17.17
CA ASP A 459 13.76 -30.77 18.29
C ASP A 459 12.45 -31.53 18.33
N GLY A 460 11.45 -31.20 17.49
CA GLY A 460 10.17 -31.90 17.36
C GLY A 460 9.33 -31.85 18.62
N TYR A 461 9.12 -30.65 19.18
CA TYR A 461 8.25 -30.47 20.34
C TYR A 461 6.78 -30.72 20.00
N LEU A 462 6.11 -31.52 20.85
CA LEU A 462 4.69 -31.77 20.75
C LEU A 462 3.85 -30.65 21.35
N ALA A 463 4.38 -29.96 22.35
CA ALA A 463 3.75 -28.81 22.98
C ALA A 463 4.77 -27.74 23.36
N VAL A 464 4.34 -26.48 23.32
CA VAL A 464 5.05 -25.33 23.86
C VAL A 464 4.17 -24.66 24.91
N ILE A 465 4.69 -24.51 26.11
CA ILE A 465 4.00 -23.89 27.24
C ILE A 465 4.67 -22.59 27.58
N VAL A 466 3.92 -21.50 27.67
CA VAL A 466 4.41 -20.14 27.98
C VAL A 466 3.85 -19.69 29.33
N ASP A 467 4.71 -19.44 30.29
CA ASP A 467 4.33 -19.05 31.65
C ASP A 467 5.12 -17.85 32.19
N PRO A 468 4.46 -16.72 32.40
CA PRO A 468 3.12 -16.33 31.99
C PRO A 468 3.10 -15.54 30.67
N ILE A 469 1.98 -15.59 29.97
CA ILE A 469 1.80 -14.96 28.66
C ILE A 469 1.91 -13.44 28.70
N TYR A 470 1.44 -12.76 29.78
CA TYR A 470 1.46 -11.29 29.85
C TYR A 470 2.86 -10.67 29.79
N LYS A 471 3.93 -11.43 30.05
CA LYS A 471 5.31 -10.96 29.97
C LYS A 471 5.83 -10.75 28.55
N ILE A 472 5.15 -11.31 27.56
CA ILE A 472 5.50 -11.18 26.14
C ILE A 472 4.43 -10.45 25.35
N LEU A 473 3.37 -10.01 26.01
CA LEU A 473 2.29 -9.23 25.44
C LEU A 473 2.79 -7.82 25.15
N THR A 474 2.55 -7.33 23.94
CA THR A 474 2.80 -5.96 23.54
C THR A 474 1.49 -5.23 23.42
N GLY A 475 1.30 -4.18 24.21
CA GLY A 475 0.10 -3.36 24.20
C GLY A 475 -0.85 -3.59 25.38
N ASP A 476 -2.06 -3.08 25.25
CA ASP A 476 -3.10 -3.16 26.28
C ASP A 476 -3.86 -4.49 26.14
N GLU A 477 -3.86 -5.31 27.18
CA GLU A 477 -4.60 -6.57 27.25
C GLU A 477 -6.13 -6.42 27.14
N ASN A 478 -6.64 -5.20 27.34
CA ASN A 478 -8.05 -4.88 27.18
C ASN A 478 -8.40 -4.40 25.76
N ASN A 479 -7.41 -4.23 24.87
CA ASN A 479 -7.63 -3.86 23.48
C ASN A 479 -7.78 -5.12 22.61
N ALA A 480 -8.99 -5.34 22.07
CA ALA A 480 -9.31 -6.53 21.29
C ALA A 480 -8.47 -6.67 20.01
N GLU A 481 -8.14 -5.58 19.33
CA GLU A 481 -7.31 -5.57 18.12
C GLU A 481 -5.87 -6.01 18.44
N GLN A 482 -5.29 -5.45 19.50
CA GLN A 482 -3.93 -5.81 19.93
C GLN A 482 -3.86 -7.26 20.41
N MET A 483 -4.89 -7.74 21.10
CA MET A 483 -5.01 -9.14 21.51
C MET A 483 -5.15 -10.07 20.30
N SER A 484 -5.91 -9.69 19.28
CA SER A 484 -6.04 -10.48 18.05
C SER A 484 -4.69 -10.59 17.33
N LEU A 485 -3.99 -9.49 17.11
CA LEU A 485 -2.64 -9.48 16.52
C LEU A 485 -1.65 -10.33 17.32
N PHE A 486 -1.72 -10.26 18.64
CA PHE A 486 -0.89 -11.09 19.52
C PHE A 486 -1.22 -12.56 19.39
N CYS A 487 -2.50 -12.96 19.40
CA CYS A 487 -2.92 -14.35 19.25
C CYS A 487 -2.54 -14.94 17.89
N ASN A 488 -2.57 -14.15 16.82
CA ASN A 488 -2.16 -14.59 15.48
C ASN A 488 -0.67 -14.97 15.40
N GLN A 489 0.18 -14.49 16.33
CA GLN A 489 1.59 -14.90 16.37
C GLN A 489 1.76 -16.37 16.80
N PHE A 490 0.75 -16.99 17.42
CA PHE A 490 0.76 -18.41 17.80
C PHE A 490 0.22 -19.33 16.71
N ASP A 491 -0.26 -18.81 15.59
CA ASP A 491 -0.71 -19.59 14.43
C ASP A 491 0.42 -19.90 13.44
N ARG A 492 1.56 -19.25 13.62
CA ARG A 492 2.79 -19.45 12.82
C ARG A 492 3.61 -20.63 13.32
#